data_56e4a9e8fa22baf3744c0746102f801f
#
_entry.id   56e4a9e8fa22baf3744c0746102f801f
#
_cell.length_a   1.000
_cell.length_b   1.000
_cell.length_c   1.000
_cell.angle_alpha   90.00
_cell.angle_beta   90.00
_cell.angle_gamma   90.00
#
_symmetry.space_group_name_H-M   'P 1'
#
loop_
_entity.id
_entity.type
_entity.pdbx_description
1 polymer ?
#
loop_
_entity_poly.entity_id
_entity_poly.type
_entity_poly.pdbx_seq_one_letter_code
_entity_poly.pdbx_strand_id
1 'polypeptide(L)'
;MHVHILGICGTFMGSLALLAKAMGYRVTGSDQNIYPPMSEQLDRLEIEVFEGYSSSQLSPKPDLVIVGNAMSRGNECVEHILEMKIPFISGPQWINENLLRDKFVFAVSGTHGKTSTASMLAHVLNEAGYNPGFLIGGIPKNIGVSARFTDSQYFVIEADEYDTAFFDKRSKFIHYNPSVVMINNLEFDHADIFDSLRDIKKQFHHLLRILPNNGHVIFNNSDENVKDVIDEGCWSNRLSYGVSDDLTWQYILKNSDGSEFNLLDRRDSKNVKEIEVSWSCLGEHNVQNAVSASSAASLIGIELETISSALAGFQGVKRRMEIRLFDPRKKRL
;
A
#
# COMPACT_ATOMS: atom_id res chain seq x y z
N MET A 1 25.07 9.27 4.72
CA MET A 1 24.79 9.09 3.28
C MET A 1 23.74 10.12 2.86
N HIS A 2 24.00 10.85 1.75
CA HIS A 2 23.07 11.82 1.18
C HIS A 2 22.29 11.20 0.02
N VAL A 3 20.99 11.19 0.12
CA VAL A 3 20.05 10.67 -0.88
C VAL A 3 19.26 11.84 -1.46
N HIS A 4 19.22 11.94 -2.79
CA HIS A 4 18.38 12.91 -3.49
C HIS A 4 17.24 12.18 -4.22
N ILE A 5 16.00 12.66 -4.08
CA ILE A 5 14.81 11.98 -4.60
C ILE A 5 14.18 12.82 -5.71
N LEU A 6 14.09 12.26 -6.91
CA LEU A 6 13.39 12.89 -8.04
C LEU A 6 11.90 12.49 -8.02
N GLY A 7 11.01 13.49 -8.07
CA GLY A 7 9.56 13.32 -7.92
C GLY A 7 9.14 13.16 -6.46
N ILE A 8 9.82 13.83 -5.54
CA ILE A 8 9.69 13.67 -4.08
C ILE A 8 8.28 14.00 -3.55
N CYS A 9 7.51 14.85 -4.21
CA CYS A 9 6.15 15.22 -3.78
C CYS A 9 5.09 14.22 -4.22
N GLY A 10 5.42 13.21 -5.04
CA GLY A 10 4.56 12.09 -5.32
C GLY A 10 4.28 11.27 -4.05
N THR A 11 3.06 10.73 -3.91
CA THR A 11 2.63 10.04 -2.67
C THR A 11 3.59 8.94 -2.23
N PHE A 12 4.01 8.06 -3.16
CA PHE A 12 4.96 6.98 -2.86
C PHE A 12 6.37 7.54 -2.54
N MET A 13 6.87 8.44 -3.39
CA MET A 13 8.24 8.97 -3.26
C MET A 13 8.41 9.83 -2.02
N GLY A 14 7.39 10.64 -1.67
CA GLY A 14 7.38 11.41 -0.44
C GLY A 14 7.31 10.52 0.80
N SER A 15 6.47 9.50 0.77
CA SER A 15 6.41 8.50 1.86
C SER A 15 7.74 7.76 2.03
N LEU A 16 8.45 7.46 0.93
CA LEU A 16 9.78 6.89 0.96
C LEU A 16 10.80 7.88 1.55
N ALA A 17 10.68 9.18 1.25
CA ALA A 17 11.52 10.22 1.84
C ALA A 17 11.37 10.28 3.38
N LEU A 18 10.13 10.14 3.89
CA LEU A 18 9.88 10.06 5.33
C LEU A 18 10.60 8.86 5.95
N LEU A 19 10.54 7.69 5.32
CA LEU A 19 11.25 6.48 5.78
C LEU A 19 12.75 6.67 5.77
N ALA A 20 13.32 7.18 4.67
CA ALA A 20 14.76 7.42 4.54
C ALA A 20 15.27 8.41 5.61
N LYS A 21 14.51 9.48 5.87
CA LYS A 21 14.83 10.45 6.94
C LYS A 21 14.81 9.79 8.33
N ALA A 22 13.78 8.99 8.61
CA ALA A 22 13.66 8.25 9.88
C ALA A 22 14.79 7.21 10.09
N MET A 23 15.32 6.65 8.99
CA MET A 23 16.49 5.76 8.99
C MET A 23 17.83 6.50 9.14
N GLY A 24 17.83 7.84 9.25
CA GLY A 24 19.02 8.65 9.48
C GLY A 24 19.74 9.12 8.20
N TYR A 25 19.14 8.97 7.02
CA TYR A 25 19.70 9.54 5.79
C TYR A 25 19.55 11.06 5.76
N ARG A 26 20.52 11.77 5.19
CA ARG A 26 20.30 13.14 4.71
C ARG A 26 19.47 13.03 3.43
N VAL A 27 18.28 13.60 3.45
CA VAL A 27 17.35 13.54 2.31
C VAL A 27 17.14 14.92 1.75
N THR A 28 17.26 15.05 0.43
CA THR A 28 16.82 16.20 -0.36
C THR A 28 16.00 15.68 -1.54
N GLY A 29 15.30 16.53 -2.26
CA GLY A 29 14.60 16.09 -3.47
C GLY A 29 14.12 17.23 -4.35
N SER A 30 13.71 16.87 -5.55
CA SER A 30 13.20 17.77 -6.58
C SER A 30 11.82 17.32 -7.03
N ASP A 31 10.94 18.28 -7.27
CA ASP A 31 9.62 18.04 -7.88
C ASP A 31 9.13 19.27 -8.62
N GLN A 32 8.38 19.06 -9.68
CA GLN A 32 7.76 20.14 -10.43
C GLN A 32 6.48 20.66 -9.76
N ASN A 33 5.84 19.83 -8.94
CA ASN A 33 4.54 20.11 -8.32
C ASN A 33 4.63 19.95 -6.80
N ILE A 34 4.89 21.04 -6.09
CA ILE A 34 5.00 21.05 -4.63
C ILE A 34 3.66 21.49 -4.03
N TYR A 35 2.85 20.53 -3.54
CA TYR A 35 1.53 20.80 -2.96
C TYR A 35 1.17 19.89 -1.79
N PRO A 36 0.26 20.32 -0.89
CA PRO A 36 -0.24 19.52 0.21
C PRO A 36 -1.04 18.28 -0.26
N PRO A 37 -1.02 17.16 0.49
CA PRO A 37 -0.51 17.02 1.87
C PRO A 37 0.97 16.63 1.96
N MET A 38 1.63 16.23 0.84
CA MET A 38 2.99 15.69 0.90
C MET A 38 4.01 16.79 1.23
N SER A 39 3.90 17.98 0.62
CA SER A 39 4.80 19.10 0.93
C SER A 39 4.81 19.46 2.42
N GLU A 40 3.66 19.42 3.10
CA GLU A 40 3.56 19.67 4.55
C GLU A 40 4.25 18.59 5.39
N GLN A 41 4.21 17.33 4.95
CA GLN A 41 4.90 16.23 5.65
C GLN A 41 6.42 16.35 5.50
N LEU A 42 6.90 16.69 4.30
CA LEU A 42 8.34 16.90 4.01
C LEU A 42 8.89 18.09 4.79
N ASP A 43 8.15 19.20 4.83
CA ASP A 43 8.53 20.43 5.55
C ASP A 43 8.65 20.18 7.07
N ARG A 44 7.69 19.46 7.69
CA ARG A 44 7.75 19.08 9.11
C ARG A 44 8.99 18.29 9.51
N LEU A 45 9.60 17.58 8.56
CA LEU A 45 10.84 16.83 8.76
C LEU A 45 12.09 17.56 8.27
N GLU A 46 11.94 18.84 7.93
CA GLU A 46 13.04 19.67 7.42
C GLU A 46 13.76 19.00 6.24
N ILE A 47 12.98 18.42 5.31
CA ILE A 47 13.50 17.86 4.07
C ILE A 47 13.50 18.98 3.03
N GLU A 48 14.69 19.32 2.53
CA GLU A 48 14.88 20.34 1.50
C GLU A 48 14.30 19.85 0.16
N VAL A 49 13.32 20.58 -0.37
CA VAL A 49 12.65 20.28 -1.63
C VAL A 49 12.86 21.41 -2.62
N PHE A 50 13.41 21.10 -3.78
CA PHE A 50 13.64 22.04 -4.87
C PHE A 50 12.50 21.99 -5.89
N GLU A 51 12.07 23.16 -6.35
CA GLU A 51 11.08 23.27 -7.42
C GLU A 51 11.73 23.06 -8.79
N GLY A 52 11.06 22.29 -9.64
CA GLY A 52 11.58 21.92 -10.96
C GLY A 52 12.69 20.87 -10.91
N TYR A 53 13.38 20.70 -12.04
CA TYR A 53 14.47 19.73 -12.19
C TYR A 53 15.66 20.41 -12.87
N SER A 54 16.65 20.81 -12.09
CA SER A 54 17.90 21.39 -12.59
C SER A 54 19.11 20.60 -12.09
N SER A 55 20.10 20.43 -12.94
CA SER A 55 21.38 19.77 -12.62
C SER A 55 22.10 20.42 -11.43
N SER A 56 21.91 21.73 -11.22
CA SER A 56 22.47 22.46 -10.07
C SER A 56 21.96 21.97 -8.71
N GLN A 57 20.76 21.36 -8.66
CA GLN A 57 20.16 20.79 -7.45
C GLN A 57 20.88 19.50 -6.98
N LEU A 58 21.68 18.89 -7.85
CA LEU A 58 22.53 17.74 -7.55
C LEU A 58 23.95 18.18 -7.10
N SER A 59 24.12 19.42 -6.69
CA SER A 59 25.36 19.96 -6.12
C SER A 59 25.14 20.45 -4.67
N PRO A 60 25.88 19.92 -3.67
CA PRO A 60 26.94 18.91 -3.80
C PRO A 60 26.42 17.55 -4.24
N LYS A 61 27.24 16.81 -5.00
CA LYS A 61 26.88 15.49 -5.55
C LYS A 61 26.31 14.58 -4.46
N PRO A 62 25.07 14.06 -4.61
CA PRO A 62 24.52 13.07 -3.69
C PRO A 62 25.24 11.73 -3.81
N ASP A 63 25.22 10.95 -2.75
CA ASP A 63 25.76 9.57 -2.76
C ASP A 63 24.88 8.63 -3.61
N LEU A 64 23.57 8.90 -3.64
CA LEU A 64 22.57 8.11 -4.39
C LEU A 64 21.41 9.01 -4.82
N VAL A 65 20.91 8.77 -6.03
CA VAL A 65 19.63 9.36 -6.48
C VAL A 65 18.55 8.30 -6.57
N ILE A 66 17.40 8.56 -5.92
CA ILE A 66 16.22 7.71 -6.05
C ILE A 66 15.28 8.33 -7.09
N VAL A 67 14.97 7.57 -8.13
CA VAL A 67 14.21 8.05 -9.29
C VAL A 67 12.76 7.59 -9.21
N GLY A 68 11.83 8.53 -9.21
CA GLY A 68 10.39 8.26 -9.28
C GLY A 68 9.93 7.81 -10.67
N ASN A 69 8.81 7.12 -10.75
CA ASN A 69 8.27 6.58 -12.00
C ASN A 69 7.80 7.64 -13.00
N ALA A 70 7.49 8.85 -12.55
CA ALA A 70 7.12 9.96 -13.43
C ALA A 70 8.29 10.58 -14.20
N MET A 71 9.52 10.19 -13.87
CA MET A 71 10.73 10.68 -14.56
C MET A 71 10.92 10.00 -15.90
N SER A 72 11.45 10.75 -16.89
CA SER A 72 11.72 10.26 -18.24
C SER A 72 13.04 10.82 -18.78
N ARG A 73 13.53 10.24 -19.88
CA ARG A 73 14.63 10.81 -20.64
C ARG A 73 14.26 12.21 -21.16
N GLY A 74 15.24 13.08 -21.20
CA GLY A 74 15.07 14.50 -21.50
C GLY A 74 14.85 15.38 -20.26
N ASN A 75 14.62 14.79 -19.07
CA ASN A 75 14.64 15.55 -17.82
C ASN A 75 16.08 15.94 -17.45
N GLU A 76 16.35 17.22 -17.13
CA GLU A 76 17.70 17.74 -16.91
C GLU A 76 18.45 17.00 -15.80
N CYS A 77 17.80 16.68 -14.68
CA CYS A 77 18.40 15.89 -13.61
C CYS A 77 18.73 14.47 -14.07
N VAL A 78 17.82 13.82 -14.83
CA VAL A 78 18.02 12.45 -15.34
C VAL A 78 19.23 12.43 -16.29
N GLU A 79 19.30 13.36 -17.25
CA GLU A 79 20.44 13.42 -18.17
C GLU A 79 21.75 13.67 -17.42
N HIS A 80 21.77 14.60 -16.46
CA HIS A 80 22.95 14.87 -15.64
C HIS A 80 23.42 13.67 -14.83
N ILE A 81 22.48 12.89 -14.24
CA ILE A 81 22.79 11.66 -13.50
C ILE A 81 23.51 10.66 -14.41
N LEU A 82 23.01 10.49 -15.63
CA LEU A 82 23.58 9.54 -16.61
C LEU A 82 24.95 9.99 -17.09
N GLU A 83 25.13 11.29 -17.43
CA GLU A 83 26.40 11.88 -17.89
C GLU A 83 27.49 11.79 -16.83
N MET A 84 27.14 12.16 -15.59
CA MET A 84 28.08 12.21 -14.46
C MET A 84 28.23 10.87 -13.75
N LYS A 85 27.54 9.82 -14.23
CA LYS A 85 27.54 8.48 -13.63
C LYS A 85 27.29 8.52 -12.13
N ILE A 86 26.29 9.33 -11.71
CA ILE A 86 25.85 9.36 -10.33
C ILE A 86 25.09 8.06 -10.06
N PRO A 87 25.36 7.33 -8.94
CA PRO A 87 24.58 6.15 -8.60
C PRO A 87 23.10 6.46 -8.50
N PHE A 88 22.25 5.67 -9.14
CA PHE A 88 20.80 5.83 -9.08
C PHE A 88 20.06 4.49 -8.97
N ILE A 89 18.87 4.54 -8.39
CA ILE A 89 18.02 3.39 -8.11
C ILE A 89 16.55 3.81 -8.19
N SER A 90 15.65 2.88 -8.42
CA SER A 90 14.22 3.14 -8.29
C SER A 90 13.75 3.15 -6.83
N GLY A 91 12.64 3.86 -6.53
CA GLY A 91 12.06 3.86 -5.18
C GLY A 91 11.70 2.45 -4.68
N PRO A 92 10.99 1.62 -5.45
CA PRO A 92 10.65 0.25 -5.06
C PRO A 92 11.86 -0.65 -4.79
N GLN A 93 12.91 -0.54 -5.59
CA GLN A 93 14.14 -1.30 -5.36
C GLN A 93 14.86 -0.80 -4.10
N TRP A 94 14.95 0.52 -3.90
CA TRP A 94 15.60 1.09 -2.73
C TRP A 94 14.93 0.63 -1.41
N ILE A 95 13.59 0.66 -1.36
CA ILE A 95 12.86 0.23 -0.14
C ILE A 95 13.06 -1.25 0.13
N ASN A 96 13.12 -2.09 -0.91
CA ASN A 96 13.43 -3.50 -0.75
C ASN A 96 14.82 -3.71 -0.14
N GLU A 97 15.85 -3.13 -0.74
CA GLU A 97 17.24 -3.34 -0.34
C GLU A 97 17.57 -2.80 1.06
N ASN A 98 16.91 -1.70 1.46
CA ASN A 98 17.24 -1.00 2.70
C ASN A 98 16.26 -1.28 3.85
N LEU A 99 15.05 -1.79 3.56
CA LEU A 99 14.01 -1.91 4.59
C LEU A 99 13.26 -3.24 4.57
N LEU A 100 12.84 -3.77 3.41
CA LEU A 100 11.90 -4.90 3.38
C LEU A 100 12.56 -6.27 3.46
N ARG A 101 13.83 -6.39 3.10
CA ARG A 101 14.53 -7.67 2.91
C ARG A 101 14.37 -8.65 4.09
N ASP A 102 14.44 -8.15 5.32
CA ASP A 102 14.38 -8.94 6.54
C ASP A 102 13.05 -8.77 7.30
N LYS A 103 12.02 -8.23 6.63
CA LYS A 103 10.70 -8.01 7.21
C LYS A 103 9.70 -9.05 6.72
N PHE A 104 8.69 -9.30 7.56
CA PHE A 104 7.48 -9.98 7.14
C PHE A 104 6.57 -8.94 6.47
N VAL A 105 6.51 -8.97 5.14
CA VAL A 105 5.85 -7.94 4.32
C VAL A 105 4.44 -8.36 3.95
N PHE A 106 3.47 -7.52 4.31
CA PHE A 106 2.09 -7.58 3.81
C PHE A 106 1.95 -6.61 2.64
N ALA A 107 1.78 -7.12 1.42
CA ALA A 107 1.58 -6.34 0.21
C ALA A 107 0.08 -6.29 -0.14
N VAL A 108 -0.51 -5.10 -0.07
CA VAL A 108 -1.93 -4.89 -0.35
C VAL A 108 -2.10 -4.37 -1.77
N SER A 109 -2.70 -5.18 -2.64
CA SER A 109 -2.85 -4.91 -4.07
C SER A 109 -4.31 -5.00 -4.55
N GLY A 110 -4.54 -4.69 -5.81
CA GLY A 110 -5.86 -4.65 -6.46
C GLY A 110 -6.14 -3.27 -7.04
N THR A 111 -7.16 -3.15 -7.88
CA THR A 111 -7.53 -1.88 -8.51
C THR A 111 -8.04 -0.89 -7.46
N HIS A 112 -8.92 -1.31 -6.58
CA HIS A 112 -9.55 -0.47 -5.57
C HIS A 112 -9.33 -1.00 -4.15
N GLY A 113 -9.49 -0.12 -3.15
CA GLY A 113 -9.43 -0.50 -1.73
C GLY A 113 -8.03 -0.64 -1.14
N LYS A 114 -6.94 -0.64 -1.91
CA LYS A 114 -5.55 -0.80 -1.45
C LYS A 114 -5.23 0.03 -0.19
N THR A 115 -5.42 1.35 -0.27
CA THR A 115 -5.13 2.29 0.82
C THR A 115 -5.97 2.03 2.07
N SER A 116 -7.27 1.72 1.90
CA SER A 116 -8.16 1.44 3.03
C SER A 116 -7.75 0.14 3.73
N THR A 117 -7.54 -0.93 2.97
CA THR A 117 -7.12 -2.23 3.50
C THR A 117 -5.76 -2.15 4.20
N ALA A 118 -4.76 -1.51 3.57
CA ALA A 118 -3.45 -1.30 4.18
C ALA A 118 -3.53 -0.47 5.47
N SER A 119 -4.42 0.54 5.50
CA SER A 119 -4.66 1.37 6.69
C SER A 119 -5.34 0.58 7.80
N MET A 120 -6.34 -0.23 7.49
CA MET A 120 -7.01 -1.12 8.44
C MET A 120 -6.01 -2.12 9.03
N LEU A 121 -5.23 -2.79 8.19
CA LEU A 121 -4.23 -3.75 8.64
C LEU A 121 -3.18 -3.09 9.53
N ALA A 122 -2.59 -1.96 9.12
CA ALA A 122 -1.61 -1.23 9.92
C ALA A 122 -2.20 -0.79 11.27
N HIS A 123 -3.47 -0.38 11.30
CA HIS A 123 -4.18 -0.03 12.54
C HIS A 123 -4.39 -1.25 13.43
N VAL A 124 -4.91 -2.37 12.89
CA VAL A 124 -5.11 -3.62 13.66
C VAL A 124 -3.79 -4.12 14.26
N LEU A 125 -2.71 -4.14 13.48
CA LEU A 125 -1.41 -4.55 13.98
C LEU A 125 -0.90 -3.62 15.08
N ASN A 126 -1.15 -2.31 14.95
CA ASN A 126 -0.76 -1.33 15.95
C ASN A 126 -1.52 -1.52 17.27
N GLU A 127 -2.85 -1.67 17.22
CA GLU A 127 -3.69 -1.90 18.40
C GLU A 127 -3.37 -3.25 19.08
N ALA A 128 -2.94 -4.25 18.30
CA ALA A 128 -2.46 -5.52 18.82
C ALA A 128 -1.02 -5.45 19.41
N GLY A 129 -0.37 -4.28 19.41
CA GLY A 129 0.96 -4.06 20.01
C GLY A 129 2.15 -4.43 19.13
N TYR A 130 1.93 -4.80 17.86
CA TYR A 130 3.02 -5.18 16.95
C TYR A 130 3.81 -4.01 16.38
N ASN A 131 3.31 -2.76 16.51
CA ASN A 131 3.96 -1.53 16.06
C ASN A 131 4.56 -1.63 14.63
N PRO A 132 3.78 -1.97 13.59
CA PRO A 132 4.31 -2.23 12.26
C PRO A 132 4.94 -0.99 11.61
N GLY A 133 5.97 -1.20 10.79
CA GLY A 133 6.33 -0.23 9.77
C GLY A 133 5.30 -0.25 8.63
N PHE A 134 5.15 0.85 7.90
CA PHE A 134 4.25 0.89 6.75
C PHE A 134 4.60 1.98 5.74
N LEU A 135 4.15 1.78 4.48
CA LEU A 135 4.07 2.78 3.43
C LEU A 135 2.71 2.66 2.74
N ILE A 136 1.87 3.67 2.89
CA ILE A 136 0.47 3.69 2.46
C ILE A 136 0.23 4.94 1.60
N GLY A 137 -0.53 4.80 0.51
CA GLY A 137 -0.86 5.88 -0.43
C GLY A 137 -1.85 6.93 0.09
N GLY A 138 -2.04 7.00 1.40
CA GLY A 138 -2.91 7.95 2.09
C GLY A 138 -2.48 8.14 3.53
N ILE A 139 -3.21 8.96 4.29
CA ILE A 139 -2.95 9.22 5.70
C ILE A 139 -4.08 8.60 6.52
N PRO A 140 -3.85 7.43 7.19
CA PRO A 140 -4.83 6.86 8.11
C PRO A 140 -5.09 7.82 9.26
N LYS A 141 -6.37 8.12 9.56
CA LYS A 141 -6.73 9.12 10.59
C LYS A 141 -6.24 8.73 11.99
N ASN A 142 -6.28 7.44 12.31
CA ASN A 142 -5.81 6.90 13.59
C ASN A 142 -4.29 7.06 13.80
N ILE A 143 -3.50 7.16 12.70
CA ILE A 143 -2.04 7.15 12.78
C ILE A 143 -1.44 8.51 12.42
N GLY A 144 -2.04 9.22 11.44
CA GLY A 144 -1.70 10.61 11.10
C GLY A 144 -0.57 10.82 10.10
N VAL A 145 0.11 9.76 9.64
CA VAL A 145 1.21 9.80 8.65
C VAL A 145 1.01 8.75 7.56
N SER A 146 1.60 8.97 6.38
CA SER A 146 1.52 8.02 5.25
C SER A 146 2.58 6.93 5.29
N ALA A 147 3.66 7.12 6.05
CA ALA A 147 4.71 6.13 6.22
C ALA A 147 5.31 6.21 7.62
N ARG A 148 5.74 5.06 8.13
CA ARG A 148 6.37 4.93 9.46
C ARG A 148 7.46 3.87 9.41
N PHE A 149 8.65 4.22 9.87
CA PHE A 149 9.74 3.30 10.14
C PHE A 149 9.68 2.83 11.59
N THR A 150 9.87 1.54 11.83
CA THR A 150 9.96 0.93 13.17
C THR A 150 10.90 -0.28 13.14
N ASP A 151 11.32 -0.74 14.33
CA ASP A 151 12.11 -1.97 14.48
C ASP A 151 11.26 -3.25 14.40
N SER A 152 9.93 -3.13 14.27
CA SER A 152 9.04 -4.28 14.10
C SER A 152 9.46 -5.13 12.92
N GLN A 153 9.33 -6.46 13.07
CA GLN A 153 9.52 -7.38 11.95
C GLN A 153 8.43 -7.27 10.88
N TYR A 154 7.29 -6.63 11.18
CA TYR A 154 6.14 -6.51 10.28
C TYR A 154 6.15 -5.20 9.52
N PHE A 155 5.86 -5.29 8.22
CA PHE A 155 5.73 -4.12 7.37
C PHE A 155 4.50 -4.22 6.46
N VAL A 156 3.68 -3.18 6.43
CA VAL A 156 2.50 -3.10 5.54
C VAL A 156 2.80 -2.15 4.39
N ILE A 157 2.68 -2.61 3.17
CA ILE A 157 2.92 -1.78 1.98
C ILE A 157 1.74 -1.83 1.00
N GLU A 158 1.33 -0.66 0.54
CA GLU A 158 0.42 -0.55 -0.60
C GLU A 158 1.18 -0.93 -1.87
N ALA A 159 0.71 -1.97 -2.55
CA ALA A 159 1.39 -2.64 -3.64
C ALA A 159 0.70 -2.30 -4.97
N ASP A 160 1.29 -1.34 -5.66
CA ASP A 160 0.76 -0.73 -6.87
C ASP A 160 1.29 -1.45 -8.12
N GLU A 161 0.44 -1.61 -9.14
CA GLU A 161 0.74 -2.24 -10.42
C GLU A 161 1.50 -1.33 -11.40
N TYR A 162 1.64 -0.05 -11.10
CA TYR A 162 2.38 0.91 -11.94
C TYR A 162 3.84 0.50 -12.15
N ASP A 163 4.40 0.89 -13.31
CA ASP A 163 5.81 0.71 -13.61
C ASP A 163 6.72 1.41 -12.57
N THR A 164 7.91 0.86 -12.42
CA THR A 164 8.84 1.21 -11.33
C THR A 164 9.58 2.52 -11.59
N ALA A 165 10.15 2.67 -12.81
CA ALA A 165 10.92 3.83 -13.23
C ALA A 165 11.09 3.85 -14.75
N PHE A 166 11.67 4.92 -15.33
CA PHE A 166 11.91 5.00 -16.77
C PHE A 166 12.83 3.89 -17.30
N PHE A 167 13.71 3.36 -16.46
CA PHE A 167 14.68 2.30 -16.77
C PHE A 167 14.22 0.91 -16.30
N ASP A 168 13.14 0.81 -15.55
CA ASP A 168 12.56 -0.47 -15.09
C ASP A 168 11.04 -0.43 -15.26
N LYS A 169 10.54 -1.20 -16.24
CA LYS A 169 9.13 -1.24 -16.62
C LYS A 169 8.34 -2.36 -15.94
N ARG A 170 8.93 -3.07 -15.00
CA ARG A 170 8.21 -4.01 -14.13
C ARG A 170 7.33 -3.22 -13.15
N SER A 171 6.22 -3.82 -12.74
CA SER A 171 5.36 -3.23 -11.70
C SER A 171 6.12 -3.07 -10.38
N LYS A 172 5.82 -2.03 -9.62
CA LYS A 172 6.49 -1.70 -8.35
C LYS A 172 6.48 -2.87 -7.36
N PHE A 173 5.36 -3.59 -7.28
CA PHE A 173 5.19 -4.67 -6.32
C PHE A 173 6.13 -5.87 -6.53
N ILE A 174 6.73 -6.04 -7.73
CA ILE A 174 7.73 -7.08 -7.99
C ILE A 174 8.98 -6.93 -7.11
N HIS A 175 9.24 -5.71 -6.65
CA HIS A 175 10.39 -5.42 -5.80
C HIS A 175 10.16 -5.72 -4.31
N TYR A 176 8.91 -5.94 -3.84
CA TYR A 176 8.61 -5.92 -2.41
C TYR A 176 8.87 -7.23 -1.67
N ASN A 177 9.08 -8.36 -2.38
CA ASN A 177 9.31 -9.69 -1.80
C ASN A 177 8.32 -10.02 -0.67
N PRO A 178 6.99 -10.02 -0.93
CA PRO A 178 6.00 -10.14 0.10
C PRO A 178 5.97 -11.54 0.73
N SER A 179 5.63 -11.59 2.02
CA SER A 179 5.25 -12.83 2.73
C SER A 179 3.75 -13.12 2.58
N VAL A 180 2.95 -12.05 2.46
CA VAL A 180 1.50 -12.11 2.23
C VAL A 180 1.14 -11.12 1.12
N VAL A 181 0.43 -11.59 0.11
CA VAL A 181 -0.20 -10.77 -0.93
C VAL A 181 -1.70 -10.75 -0.70
N MET A 182 -2.27 -9.55 -0.70
CA MET A 182 -3.71 -9.33 -0.60
C MET A 182 -4.19 -8.75 -1.94
N ILE A 183 -5.15 -9.40 -2.60
CA ILE A 183 -5.71 -8.95 -3.88
C ILE A 183 -7.22 -8.69 -3.68
N ASN A 184 -7.59 -7.40 -3.61
CA ASN A 184 -8.95 -7.02 -3.30
C ASN A 184 -9.92 -7.20 -4.49
N ASN A 185 -9.53 -6.72 -5.66
CA ASN A 185 -10.32 -6.75 -6.90
C ASN A 185 -9.42 -6.45 -8.10
N LEU A 186 -9.85 -6.81 -9.30
CA LEU A 186 -9.16 -6.50 -10.55
C LEU A 186 -10.14 -6.02 -11.61
N GLU A 187 -10.00 -4.76 -11.99
CA GLU A 187 -10.74 -4.13 -13.07
C GLU A 187 -9.78 -3.49 -14.07
N PHE A 188 -10.28 -3.17 -15.26
CA PHE A 188 -9.48 -2.42 -16.22
C PHE A 188 -9.38 -0.97 -15.77
N ASP A 189 -8.19 -0.58 -15.35
CA ASP A 189 -7.84 0.78 -14.93
C ASP A 189 -6.45 1.13 -15.49
N HIS A 190 -6.04 2.39 -15.37
CA HIS A 190 -4.72 2.86 -15.81
C HIS A 190 -4.48 2.66 -17.31
N ALA A 191 -5.43 3.12 -18.15
CA ALA A 191 -5.34 3.06 -19.62
C ALA A 191 -4.16 3.84 -20.23
N ASP A 192 -3.45 4.62 -19.40
CA ASP A 192 -2.19 5.29 -19.74
C ASP A 192 -0.98 4.34 -19.73
N ILE A 193 -1.09 3.16 -19.09
CA ILE A 193 0.01 2.19 -18.97
C ILE A 193 -0.36 0.81 -19.51
N PHE A 194 -1.64 0.42 -19.41
CA PHE A 194 -2.11 -0.90 -19.82
C PHE A 194 -3.11 -0.81 -20.96
N ASP A 195 -2.88 -1.58 -22.02
CA ASP A 195 -3.77 -1.66 -23.19
C ASP A 195 -5.03 -2.50 -22.91
N SER A 196 -4.97 -3.40 -21.94
CA SER A 196 -6.05 -4.32 -21.63
C SER A 196 -6.03 -4.85 -20.19
N LEU A 197 -7.18 -5.35 -19.73
CA LEU A 197 -7.29 -6.08 -18.45
C LEU A 197 -6.34 -7.30 -18.42
N ARG A 198 -6.08 -7.93 -19.56
CA ARG A 198 -5.12 -9.05 -19.67
C ARG A 198 -3.71 -8.63 -19.26
N ASP A 199 -3.30 -7.41 -19.60
CA ASP A 199 -1.98 -6.91 -19.25
C ASP A 199 -1.87 -6.69 -17.73
N ILE A 200 -2.94 -6.19 -17.10
CA ILE A 200 -3.04 -6.07 -15.65
C ILE A 200 -2.96 -7.45 -15.00
N LYS A 201 -3.80 -8.42 -15.42
CA LYS A 201 -3.76 -9.80 -14.91
C LYS A 201 -2.36 -10.41 -15.00
N LYS A 202 -1.65 -10.17 -16.10
CA LYS A 202 -0.26 -10.64 -16.28
C LYS A 202 0.68 -10.05 -15.21
N GLN A 203 0.53 -8.78 -14.83
CA GLN A 203 1.36 -8.19 -13.77
C GLN A 203 1.07 -8.86 -12.41
N PHE A 204 -0.21 -9.07 -12.09
CA PHE A 204 -0.59 -9.77 -10.86
C PHE A 204 -0.12 -11.23 -10.84
N HIS A 205 -0.15 -11.91 -11.98
CA HIS A 205 0.44 -13.24 -12.08
C HIS A 205 1.97 -13.22 -11.84
N HIS A 206 2.68 -12.17 -12.32
CA HIS A 206 4.10 -11.99 -11.97
C HIS A 206 4.30 -11.78 -10.47
N LEU A 207 3.39 -11.07 -9.78
CA LEU A 207 3.43 -10.91 -8.32
C LEU A 207 3.28 -12.26 -7.61
N LEU A 208 2.34 -13.11 -8.05
CA LEU A 208 2.16 -14.45 -7.47
C LEU A 208 3.40 -15.35 -7.67
N ARG A 209 4.13 -15.17 -8.77
CA ARG A 209 5.35 -15.95 -9.04
C ARG A 209 6.51 -15.68 -8.09
N ILE A 210 6.55 -14.50 -7.47
CA ILE A 210 7.61 -14.15 -6.52
C ILE A 210 7.21 -14.42 -5.06
N LEU A 211 5.94 -14.78 -4.81
CA LEU A 211 5.48 -15.15 -3.49
C LEU A 211 6.01 -16.56 -3.14
N PRO A 212 6.69 -16.75 -2.00
CA PRO A 212 7.25 -18.05 -1.64
C PRO A 212 6.13 -19.08 -1.36
N ASN A 213 6.44 -20.38 -1.46
CA ASN A 213 5.46 -21.45 -1.27
C ASN A 213 4.87 -21.51 0.16
N ASN A 214 5.61 -21.02 1.16
CA ASN A 214 5.13 -20.84 2.53
C ASN A 214 4.46 -19.48 2.77
N GLY A 215 4.39 -18.62 1.75
CA GLY A 215 3.64 -17.36 1.77
C GLY A 215 2.15 -17.58 1.62
N HIS A 216 1.37 -16.48 1.67
CA HIS A 216 -0.08 -16.52 1.59
C HIS A 216 -0.60 -15.52 0.56
N VAL A 217 -1.59 -15.93 -0.22
CA VAL A 217 -2.41 -15.03 -1.02
C VAL A 217 -3.81 -14.97 -0.42
N ILE A 218 -4.27 -13.76 -0.11
CA ILE A 218 -5.62 -13.46 0.40
C ILE A 218 -6.37 -12.78 -0.74
N PHE A 219 -7.52 -13.32 -1.13
CA PHE A 219 -8.21 -12.82 -2.30
C PHE A 219 -9.72 -12.86 -2.19
N ASN A 220 -10.37 -11.88 -2.84
CA ASN A 220 -11.81 -11.81 -2.97
C ASN A 220 -12.30 -12.88 -3.97
N ASN A 221 -13.04 -13.87 -3.48
CA ASN A 221 -13.56 -14.94 -4.31
C ASN A 221 -14.78 -14.51 -5.16
N SER A 222 -15.36 -13.35 -4.90
CA SER A 222 -16.45 -12.81 -5.71
C SER A 222 -15.96 -12.11 -6.99
N ASP A 223 -14.65 -11.86 -7.12
CA ASP A 223 -14.06 -11.23 -8.29
C ASP A 223 -13.50 -12.27 -9.26
N GLU A 224 -14.16 -12.44 -10.41
CA GLU A 224 -13.77 -13.42 -11.43
C GLU A 224 -12.39 -13.15 -12.01
N ASN A 225 -11.98 -11.87 -12.11
CA ASN A 225 -10.68 -11.50 -12.65
C ASN A 225 -9.54 -11.89 -11.69
N VAL A 226 -9.80 -11.78 -10.39
CA VAL A 226 -8.86 -12.25 -9.36
C VAL A 226 -8.76 -13.76 -9.39
N LYS A 227 -9.90 -14.49 -9.51
CA LYS A 227 -9.89 -15.95 -9.65
C LYS A 227 -9.11 -16.41 -10.86
N ASP A 228 -9.29 -15.78 -12.02
CA ASP A 228 -8.55 -16.11 -13.24
C ASP A 228 -7.03 -16.02 -13.00
N VAL A 229 -6.56 -14.99 -12.30
CA VAL A 229 -5.11 -14.83 -11.98
C VAL A 229 -4.62 -15.93 -11.03
N ILE A 230 -5.43 -16.30 -10.02
CA ILE A 230 -5.12 -17.38 -9.07
C ILE A 230 -5.08 -18.75 -9.78
N ASP A 231 -6.00 -18.98 -10.71
CA ASP A 231 -6.15 -20.25 -11.41
C ASP A 231 -5.12 -20.42 -12.53
N GLU A 232 -4.62 -19.32 -13.13
CA GLU A 232 -3.49 -19.34 -14.05
C GLU A 232 -2.23 -19.93 -13.39
N GLY A 233 -2.06 -19.70 -12.05
CA GLY A 233 -1.02 -20.33 -11.25
C GLY A 233 -0.76 -19.61 -9.93
N CYS A 234 -0.87 -20.36 -8.83
CA CYS A 234 -0.52 -19.90 -7.49
C CYS A 234 0.17 -21.03 -6.73
N TRP A 235 1.39 -20.80 -6.29
CA TRP A 235 2.26 -21.79 -5.63
C TRP A 235 2.24 -21.65 -4.09
N SER A 236 1.54 -20.65 -3.57
CA SER A 236 1.49 -20.30 -2.14
C SER A 236 0.14 -20.72 -1.53
N ASN A 237 0.00 -20.58 -0.22
CA ASN A 237 -1.25 -20.89 0.49
C ASN A 237 -2.35 -19.89 0.07
N ARG A 238 -3.53 -20.42 -0.27
CA ARG A 238 -4.67 -19.62 -0.73
C ARG A 238 -5.65 -19.40 0.40
N LEU A 239 -6.03 -18.16 0.65
CA LEU A 239 -7.07 -17.78 1.61
C LEU A 239 -8.10 -16.92 0.88
N SER A 240 -9.23 -17.54 0.56
CA SER A 240 -10.34 -16.88 -0.12
C SER A 240 -11.28 -16.22 0.89
N TYR A 241 -11.88 -15.09 0.52
CA TYR A 241 -12.91 -14.45 1.32
C TYR A 241 -14.11 -14.01 0.49
N GLY A 242 -15.28 -13.91 1.14
CA GLY A 242 -16.55 -13.51 0.52
C GLY A 242 -17.75 -13.83 1.40
N VAL A 243 -18.91 -14.01 0.76
CA VAL A 243 -20.18 -14.29 1.44
C VAL A 243 -20.53 -15.78 1.52
N SER A 244 -19.88 -16.63 0.73
CA SER A 244 -20.14 -18.06 0.69
C SER A 244 -19.52 -18.79 1.88
N ASP A 245 -20.13 -19.87 2.33
CA ASP A 245 -19.72 -20.64 3.52
C ASP A 245 -18.66 -21.71 3.23
N ASP A 246 -18.28 -21.90 1.98
CA ASP A 246 -17.18 -22.77 1.54
C ASP A 246 -15.81 -22.06 1.50
N LEU A 247 -15.78 -20.76 1.78
CA LEU A 247 -14.57 -19.96 1.77
C LEU A 247 -13.81 -20.05 3.10
N THR A 248 -12.50 -19.69 3.06
CA THR A 248 -11.67 -19.68 4.27
C THR A 248 -12.04 -18.54 5.23
N TRP A 249 -12.56 -17.45 4.67
CA TRP A 249 -13.09 -16.32 5.42
C TRP A 249 -14.45 -15.91 4.88
N GLN A 250 -15.40 -15.72 5.78
CA GLN A 250 -16.76 -15.30 5.41
C GLN A 250 -17.15 -14.04 6.17
N TYR A 251 -17.96 -13.19 5.53
CA TYR A 251 -18.68 -12.14 6.23
C TYR A 251 -20.19 -12.24 5.97
N ILE A 252 -20.97 -11.84 6.97
CA ILE A 252 -22.43 -11.80 6.91
C ILE A 252 -22.85 -10.39 7.34
N LEU A 253 -23.42 -9.62 6.42
CA LEU A 253 -23.92 -8.29 6.73
C LEU A 253 -25.13 -8.40 7.68
N LYS A 254 -25.11 -7.68 8.79
CA LYS A 254 -26.26 -7.47 9.67
C LYS A 254 -27.06 -6.24 9.24
N ASN A 255 -26.36 -5.17 8.86
CA ASN A 255 -26.94 -3.98 8.28
C ASN A 255 -26.53 -3.85 6.82
N SER A 256 -27.48 -3.49 5.96
CA SER A 256 -27.23 -3.36 4.51
C SER A 256 -26.25 -2.25 4.14
N ASP A 257 -26.01 -1.29 5.04
CA ASP A 257 -25.03 -0.23 4.87
C ASP A 257 -23.60 -0.64 5.27
N GLY A 258 -23.41 -1.89 5.78
CA GLY A 258 -22.11 -2.41 6.19
C GLY A 258 -21.61 -1.92 7.54
N SER A 259 -22.42 -1.17 8.31
CA SER A 259 -22.05 -0.67 9.64
C SER A 259 -21.94 -1.76 10.71
N GLU A 260 -22.60 -2.91 10.49
CA GLU A 260 -22.55 -4.09 11.34
C GLU A 260 -22.48 -5.36 10.50
N PHE A 261 -21.56 -6.25 10.83
CA PHE A 261 -21.40 -7.54 10.16
C PHE A 261 -20.76 -8.58 11.08
N ASN A 262 -20.97 -9.86 10.79
CA ASN A 262 -20.22 -10.96 11.40
C ASN A 262 -19.05 -11.31 10.51
N LEU A 263 -17.90 -11.51 11.13
CA LEU A 263 -16.67 -12.01 10.53
C LEU A 263 -16.44 -13.45 10.99
N LEU A 264 -16.26 -14.38 10.05
CA LEU A 264 -16.09 -15.79 10.32
C LEU A 264 -14.75 -16.28 9.78
N ASP A 265 -13.95 -16.88 10.67
CA ASP A 265 -12.74 -17.63 10.30
C ASP A 265 -13.10 -19.11 10.16
N ARG A 266 -13.03 -19.61 8.94
CA ARG A 266 -13.39 -20.99 8.56
C ARG A 266 -12.18 -21.84 8.17
N ARG A 267 -10.96 -21.38 8.46
CA ARG A 267 -9.73 -22.14 8.18
C ARG A 267 -9.73 -23.51 8.86
N ASP A 268 -10.33 -23.63 10.02
CA ASP A 268 -10.69 -24.89 10.63
C ASP A 268 -12.21 -25.09 10.53
N SER A 269 -12.65 -25.91 9.57
CA SER A 269 -14.07 -26.16 9.33
C SER A 269 -14.78 -26.85 10.50
N LYS A 270 -14.05 -27.48 11.44
CA LYS A 270 -14.58 -28.09 12.65
C LYS A 270 -14.72 -27.11 13.81
N ASN A 271 -14.02 -26.01 13.76
CA ASN A 271 -13.99 -24.99 14.81
C ASN A 271 -14.04 -23.59 14.19
N VAL A 272 -15.18 -23.26 13.59
CA VAL A 272 -15.42 -21.93 13.01
C VAL A 272 -15.50 -20.91 14.12
N LYS A 273 -14.62 -19.91 14.05
CA LYS A 273 -14.64 -18.75 14.96
C LYS A 273 -15.48 -17.64 14.33
N GLU A 274 -16.36 -17.02 15.09
CA GLU A 274 -17.23 -15.93 14.65
C GLU A 274 -17.15 -14.77 15.62
N ILE A 275 -17.09 -13.56 15.09
CA ILE A 275 -17.09 -12.31 15.87
C ILE A 275 -17.94 -11.25 15.17
N GLU A 276 -18.66 -10.46 15.95
CA GLU A 276 -19.36 -9.28 15.47
C GLU A 276 -18.44 -8.07 15.37
N VAL A 277 -18.58 -7.31 14.30
CA VAL A 277 -17.92 -6.01 14.10
C VAL A 277 -18.99 -4.95 13.91
N SER A 278 -18.95 -3.91 14.75
CA SER A 278 -19.77 -2.71 14.64
C SER A 278 -18.84 -1.49 14.56
N TRP A 279 -18.96 -0.69 13.50
CA TRP A 279 -18.03 0.39 13.22
C TRP A 279 -18.68 1.56 12.46
N SER A 280 -17.91 2.63 12.23
CA SER A 280 -18.40 3.83 11.54
C SER A 280 -18.16 3.85 10.02
N CYS A 281 -17.47 2.86 9.47
CA CYS A 281 -17.23 2.78 8.02
C CYS A 281 -18.44 2.17 7.32
N LEU A 282 -18.90 2.81 6.23
CA LEU A 282 -20.07 2.39 5.49
C LEU A 282 -19.70 1.73 4.16
N GLY A 283 -20.57 0.86 3.68
CA GLY A 283 -20.46 0.19 2.39
C GLY A 283 -19.81 -1.18 2.45
N GLU A 284 -20.37 -2.13 1.72
CA GLU A 284 -19.89 -3.52 1.66
C GLU A 284 -18.42 -3.62 1.21
N HIS A 285 -17.97 -2.72 0.32
CA HIS A 285 -16.57 -2.65 -0.08
C HIS A 285 -15.61 -2.40 1.10
N ASN A 286 -16.03 -1.65 2.13
CA ASN A 286 -15.24 -1.48 3.35
C ASN A 286 -15.26 -2.74 4.22
N VAL A 287 -16.38 -3.47 4.25
CA VAL A 287 -16.46 -4.78 4.91
C VAL A 287 -15.49 -5.77 4.23
N GLN A 288 -15.46 -5.84 2.91
CA GLN A 288 -14.51 -6.66 2.15
C GLN A 288 -13.05 -6.28 2.46
N ASN A 289 -12.74 -4.99 2.52
CA ASN A 289 -11.41 -4.50 2.92
C ASN A 289 -11.04 -4.95 4.34
N ALA A 290 -12.02 -4.91 5.27
CA ALA A 290 -11.81 -5.35 6.66
C ALA A 290 -11.60 -6.85 6.76
N VAL A 291 -12.34 -7.67 6.01
CA VAL A 291 -12.17 -9.13 5.97
C VAL A 291 -10.78 -9.48 5.45
N SER A 292 -10.33 -8.82 4.38
CA SER A 292 -8.98 -8.98 3.84
C SER A 292 -7.90 -8.64 4.88
N ALA A 293 -8.03 -7.50 5.56
CA ALA A 293 -7.11 -7.07 6.62
C ALA A 293 -7.13 -8.02 7.84
N SER A 294 -8.32 -8.50 8.24
CA SER A 294 -8.50 -9.46 9.34
C SER A 294 -7.85 -10.80 9.05
N SER A 295 -8.04 -11.29 7.82
CA SER A 295 -7.40 -12.53 7.35
C SER A 295 -5.87 -12.42 7.45
N ALA A 296 -5.30 -11.29 7.01
CA ALA A 296 -3.87 -11.04 7.10
C ALA A 296 -3.36 -10.95 8.56
N ALA A 297 -4.09 -10.22 9.43
CA ALA A 297 -3.74 -10.07 10.83
C ALA A 297 -3.76 -11.41 11.59
N SER A 298 -4.71 -12.27 11.29
CA SER A 298 -4.84 -13.58 11.93
C SER A 298 -3.71 -14.56 11.57
N LEU A 299 -3.00 -14.36 10.44
CA LEU A 299 -1.85 -15.18 10.06
C LEU A 299 -0.68 -15.06 11.04
N ILE A 300 -0.59 -13.96 11.76
CA ILE A 300 0.45 -13.73 12.77
C ILE A 300 -0.06 -13.92 14.19
N GLY A 301 -1.23 -14.57 14.35
CA GLY A 301 -1.77 -14.98 15.65
C GLY A 301 -2.57 -13.91 16.38
N ILE A 302 -3.06 -12.86 15.71
CA ILE A 302 -3.96 -11.89 16.35
C ILE A 302 -5.35 -12.51 16.44
N GLU A 303 -5.90 -12.55 17.67
CA GLU A 303 -7.22 -13.11 17.95
C GLU A 303 -8.35 -12.21 17.40
N LEU A 304 -9.50 -12.85 17.06
CA LEU A 304 -10.63 -12.15 16.43
C LEU A 304 -11.17 -11.01 17.30
N GLU A 305 -11.17 -11.17 18.62
CA GLU A 305 -11.63 -10.17 19.59
C GLU A 305 -10.79 -8.88 19.50
N THR A 306 -9.47 -9.02 19.35
CA THR A 306 -8.56 -7.89 19.17
C THR A 306 -8.79 -7.23 17.80
N ILE A 307 -8.97 -8.04 16.74
CA ILE A 307 -9.27 -7.55 15.40
C ILE A 307 -10.57 -6.75 15.38
N SER A 308 -11.66 -7.31 15.94
CA SER A 308 -12.97 -6.65 16.00
C SER A 308 -12.90 -5.33 16.77
N SER A 309 -12.24 -5.33 17.94
CA SER A 309 -12.06 -4.12 18.74
C SER A 309 -11.27 -3.04 18.00
N ALA A 310 -10.19 -3.42 17.31
CA ALA A 310 -9.40 -2.49 16.51
C ALA A 310 -10.21 -1.92 15.33
N LEU A 311 -10.96 -2.75 14.61
CA LEU A 311 -11.82 -2.31 13.51
C LEU A 311 -12.93 -1.36 13.98
N ALA A 312 -13.52 -1.60 15.14
CA ALA A 312 -14.51 -0.69 15.74
C ALA A 312 -13.94 0.72 15.99
N GLY A 313 -12.63 0.82 16.30
CA GLY A 313 -11.92 2.09 16.49
C GLY A 313 -11.40 2.74 15.20
N PHE A 314 -11.52 2.08 14.04
CA PHE A 314 -10.96 2.60 12.79
C PHE A 314 -11.74 3.81 12.26
N GLN A 315 -11.03 4.91 11.98
CA GLN A 315 -11.62 6.21 11.59
C GLN A 315 -11.54 6.52 10.09
N GLY A 316 -11.01 5.57 9.29
CA GLY A 316 -10.83 5.76 7.85
C GLY A 316 -9.54 6.51 7.48
N VAL A 317 -9.46 6.94 6.23
CA VAL A 317 -8.32 7.63 5.62
C VAL A 317 -8.70 9.06 5.27
N LYS A 318 -7.80 10.03 5.49
CA LYS A 318 -8.04 11.45 5.16
C LYS A 318 -8.35 11.61 3.66
N ARG A 319 -9.32 12.46 3.35
CA ARG A 319 -9.78 12.81 1.99
C ARG A 319 -10.33 11.63 1.18
N ARG A 320 -10.67 10.50 1.82
CA ARG A 320 -11.38 9.38 1.20
C ARG A 320 -12.71 9.17 1.90
N MET A 321 -13.81 9.29 1.15
CA MET A 321 -15.20 9.10 1.61
C MET A 321 -15.53 9.83 2.94
N GLU A 322 -15.03 11.05 3.10
CA GLU A 322 -15.34 11.86 4.27
C GLU A 322 -16.79 12.36 4.17
N ILE A 323 -17.59 12.10 5.20
CA ILE A 323 -18.91 12.72 5.34
C ILE A 323 -18.67 14.19 5.64
N ARG A 324 -18.88 15.06 4.64
CA ARG A 324 -18.88 16.50 4.82
C ARG A 324 -20.31 16.95 5.10
N LEU A 325 -20.52 17.60 6.23
CA LEU A 325 -21.80 18.27 6.49
C LEU A 325 -22.02 19.33 5.42
N PHE A 326 -23.04 19.13 4.60
CA PHE A 326 -23.44 20.12 3.61
C PHE A 326 -24.11 21.29 4.35
N ASP A 327 -23.43 22.44 4.40
CA ASP A 327 -24.08 23.69 4.85
C ASP A 327 -24.79 24.33 3.63
N PRO A 328 -26.13 24.27 3.54
CA PRO A 328 -26.86 24.79 2.40
C PRO A 328 -26.74 26.32 2.24
N ARG A 329 -26.15 27.00 3.24
CA ARG A 329 -25.92 28.45 3.20
C ARG A 329 -24.60 28.84 2.54
N LYS A 330 -23.66 27.90 2.39
CA LYS A 330 -22.38 28.12 1.69
C LYS A 330 -22.51 27.69 0.21
N LYS A 331 -23.05 28.58 -0.62
CA LYS A 331 -23.11 28.43 -2.09
C LYS A 331 -21.72 28.60 -2.76
N ARG A 332 -20.70 27.87 -2.37
CA ARG A 332 -19.45 27.72 -3.16
C ARG A 332 -18.76 26.42 -2.76
N LEU A 333 -18.62 25.53 -3.76
CA LEU A 333 -17.67 24.44 -3.79
C LEU A 333 -16.26 24.99 -3.85
#